data_658cdcc36400a9ff9e44aebcd21562e7
#
_entry.id   658cdcc36400a9ff9e44aebcd21562e7
#
_cell.length_a   1.000
_cell.length_b   1.000
_cell.length_c   1.000
_cell.angle_alpha   90.00
_cell.angle_beta   90.00
_cell.angle_gamma   90.00
#
_symmetry.space_group_name_H-M   'P 1'
#
loop_
_entity.id
_entity.type
_entity.pdbx_description
1 polymer ?
#
loop_
_entity_poly.entity_id
_entity_poly.type
_entity_poly.pdbx_seq_one_letter_code
_entity_poly.pdbx_strand_id
1 'polypeptide(L)'
;MLYYAVGLSWHVWVYKLPSSVKKGDLPKRETVVDQIQLAQASMFLYASLPVFAEWLIEEGYTKTYYSVSEVGGVVPYVCWTALYVMGVEIGIYWMHRTLHTNKFLYKYVHALHHKYNDANTLSPWASVAFNPLDGILQASPYVALLLFMPVHYFTHMTMLFFTAVWATNIHDTLHGDTEPVMGSKYHLVHHTHYHWNYGQFFTFCDRYWGTLRRPEDIRNYRVPGAPARAKAT
;
A
#
# COMPACT_ATOMS: atom_id res chain seq x y z
N MET A 1 4.60 9.29 14.36
CA MET A 1 4.87 8.18 15.32
C MET A 1 4.59 6.81 14.70
N LEU A 2 3.38 6.56 14.14
CA LEU A 2 2.99 5.27 13.55
C LEU A 2 4.01 4.73 12.54
N TYR A 3 4.41 5.53 11.54
CA TYR A 3 5.41 5.15 10.53
C TYR A 3 6.70 4.59 11.13
N TYR A 4 7.25 5.24 12.16
CA TYR A 4 8.47 4.77 12.81
C TYR A 4 8.25 3.50 13.62
N ALA A 5 7.16 3.42 14.36
CA ALA A 5 6.85 2.24 15.16
C ALA A 5 6.67 1.00 14.27
N VAL A 6 5.88 1.12 13.21
CA VAL A 6 5.62 0.02 12.27
C VAL A 6 6.88 -0.29 11.46
N GLY A 7 7.54 0.72 10.88
CA GLY A 7 8.76 0.52 10.09
C GLY A 7 9.89 -0.14 10.89
N LEU A 8 10.10 0.28 12.15
CA LEU A 8 11.11 -0.33 13.02
C LEU A 8 10.73 -1.77 13.40
N SER A 9 9.47 -2.02 13.75
CA SER A 9 8.99 -3.36 14.10
C SER A 9 9.17 -4.32 12.94
N TRP A 10 8.78 -3.92 11.73
CA TRP A 10 8.98 -4.71 10.51
C TRP A 10 10.45 -4.89 10.17
N HIS A 11 11.26 -3.83 10.28
CA HIS A 11 12.69 -3.91 10.02
C HIS A 11 13.38 -4.92 10.95
N VAL A 12 13.04 -4.91 12.25
CA VAL A 12 13.57 -5.88 13.21
C VAL A 12 13.05 -7.27 12.91
N TRP A 13 11.74 -7.42 12.75
CA TRP A 13 11.11 -8.72 12.51
C TRP A 13 11.58 -9.35 11.19
N VAL A 14 11.58 -8.61 10.11
CA VAL A 14 11.89 -9.13 8.77
C VAL A 14 13.39 -9.32 8.55
N TYR A 15 14.22 -8.38 9.01
CA TYR A 15 15.63 -8.35 8.65
C TYR A 15 16.61 -8.72 9.76
N LYS A 16 16.19 -8.69 11.02
CA LYS A 16 17.09 -8.99 12.15
C LYS A 16 16.85 -10.35 12.79
N LEU A 17 15.61 -10.83 12.80
CA LEU A 17 15.27 -12.10 13.44
C LEU A 17 15.49 -13.33 12.54
N PRO A 18 15.14 -13.36 11.23
CA PRO A 18 15.30 -14.54 10.42
C PRO A 18 16.78 -14.82 10.09
N SER A 19 17.24 -16.01 10.43
CA SER A 19 18.56 -16.51 10.02
C SER A 19 18.68 -16.81 8.51
N SER A 20 17.53 -16.82 7.80
CA SER A 20 17.43 -17.11 6.37
C SER A 20 17.75 -15.92 5.47
N VAL A 21 17.74 -14.69 5.99
CA VAL A 21 18.02 -13.49 5.21
C VAL A 21 19.53 -13.29 5.08
N LYS A 22 20.04 -13.32 3.86
CA LYS A 22 21.45 -13.07 3.59
C LYS A 22 21.75 -11.58 3.64
N LYS A 23 22.92 -11.22 4.14
CA LYS A 23 23.35 -9.82 4.28
C LYS A 23 23.34 -9.02 2.96
N GLY A 24 23.52 -9.71 1.82
CA GLY A 24 23.47 -9.11 0.47
C GLY A 24 22.06 -8.87 -0.08
N ASP A 25 21.02 -9.43 0.56
CA ASP A 25 19.63 -9.27 0.15
C ASP A 25 18.94 -8.10 0.89
N LEU A 26 19.67 -7.45 1.81
CA LEU A 26 19.17 -6.32 2.58
C LEU A 26 19.49 -4.99 1.91
N PRO A 27 18.60 -4.00 2.00
CA PRO A 27 18.90 -2.66 1.54
C PRO A 27 20.07 -2.08 2.35
N LYS A 28 20.93 -1.34 1.65
CA LYS A 28 22.04 -0.63 2.30
C LYS A 28 21.52 0.43 3.25
N ARG A 29 22.31 0.75 4.28
CA ARG A 29 21.94 1.77 5.27
C ARG A 29 21.61 3.11 4.61
N GLU A 30 22.39 3.52 3.60
CA GLU A 30 22.18 4.77 2.87
C GLU A 30 20.81 4.80 2.17
N THR A 31 20.39 3.66 1.59
CA THR A 31 19.07 3.50 0.95
C THR A 31 17.95 3.64 1.98
N VAL A 32 18.09 3.01 3.14
CA VAL A 32 17.09 3.11 4.22
C VAL A 32 16.99 4.54 4.76
N VAL A 33 18.11 5.23 4.93
CA VAL A 33 18.13 6.65 5.36
C VAL A 33 17.46 7.54 4.32
N ASP A 34 17.73 7.33 3.04
CA ASP A 34 17.10 8.06 1.94
C ASP A 34 15.57 7.84 1.90
N GLN A 35 15.10 6.59 2.11
CA GLN A 35 13.68 6.28 2.25
C GLN A 35 13.03 7.04 3.41
N ILE A 36 13.66 7.03 4.58
CA ILE A 36 13.15 7.71 5.77
C ILE A 36 13.08 9.22 5.54
N GLN A 37 14.11 9.84 4.96
CA GLN A 37 14.14 11.27 4.67
C GLN A 37 13.05 11.67 3.67
N LEU A 38 12.90 10.89 2.59
CA LEU A 38 11.85 11.11 1.60
C LEU A 38 10.45 10.94 2.22
N ALA A 39 10.25 9.89 3.02
CA ALA A 39 8.98 9.67 3.72
C ALA A 39 8.63 10.82 4.68
N GLN A 40 9.61 11.35 5.42
CA GLN A 40 9.39 12.51 6.29
C GLN A 40 8.94 13.75 5.51
N ALA A 41 9.60 14.04 4.39
CA ALA A 41 9.23 15.16 3.53
C ALA A 41 7.82 14.98 2.94
N SER A 42 7.47 13.76 2.55
CA SER A 42 6.14 13.41 2.04
C SER A 42 5.04 13.55 3.07
N MET A 43 5.26 13.02 4.27
CA MET A 43 4.24 12.97 5.33
C MET A 43 3.74 14.35 5.74
N PHE A 44 4.56 15.38 5.62
CA PHE A 44 4.15 16.75 5.98
C PHE A 44 2.94 17.22 5.16
N LEU A 45 2.95 17.03 3.84
CA LEU A 45 1.82 17.39 2.97
C LEU A 45 0.78 16.26 2.87
N TYR A 46 1.21 15.01 2.87
CA TYR A 46 0.29 13.87 2.83
C TYR A 46 -0.69 13.87 4.02
N ALA A 47 -0.25 14.31 5.20
CA ALA A 47 -1.10 14.45 6.39
C ALA A 47 -2.27 15.45 6.21
N SER A 48 -2.23 16.31 5.18
CA SER A 48 -3.35 17.20 4.87
C SER A 48 -4.62 16.46 4.48
N LEU A 49 -4.52 15.26 3.89
CA LEU A 49 -5.67 14.49 3.45
C LEU A 49 -6.53 13.98 4.62
N PRO A 50 -6.01 13.29 5.65
CA PRO A 50 -6.82 12.93 6.81
C PRO A 50 -7.33 14.14 7.60
N VAL A 51 -6.58 15.24 7.67
CA VAL A 51 -7.06 16.49 8.29
C VAL A 51 -8.25 17.06 7.51
N PHE A 52 -8.19 17.04 6.18
CA PHE A 52 -9.31 17.47 5.32
C PHE A 52 -10.52 16.54 5.48
N ALA A 53 -10.30 15.23 5.59
CA ALA A 53 -11.37 14.27 5.84
C ALA A 53 -12.07 14.55 7.18
N GLU A 54 -11.31 14.79 8.25
CA GLU A 54 -11.85 15.10 9.56
C GLU A 54 -12.68 16.41 9.52
N TRP A 55 -12.15 17.44 8.88
CA TRP A 55 -12.90 18.69 8.67
C TRP A 55 -14.24 18.44 7.93
N LEU A 56 -14.24 17.64 6.86
CA LEU A 56 -15.48 17.28 6.15
C LEU A 56 -16.49 16.54 7.03
N ILE A 57 -16.00 15.70 7.94
CA ILE A 57 -16.83 14.96 8.90
C ILE A 57 -17.42 15.90 9.95
N GLU A 58 -16.60 16.76 10.56
CA GLU A 58 -17.01 17.72 11.59
C GLU A 58 -18.03 18.73 11.06
N GLU A 59 -17.86 19.21 9.82
CA GLU A 59 -18.79 20.13 9.17
C GLU A 59 -20.06 19.44 8.61
N GLY A 60 -20.16 18.10 8.75
CA GLY A 60 -21.36 17.37 8.33
C GLY A 60 -21.50 17.18 6.81
N TYR A 61 -20.42 17.35 6.03
CA TYR A 61 -20.45 17.14 4.58
C TYR A 61 -20.44 15.66 4.19
N THR A 62 -20.18 14.76 5.14
CA THR A 62 -20.08 13.33 4.88
C THR A 62 -21.33 12.58 5.38
N LYS A 63 -21.44 11.30 4.99
CA LYS A 63 -22.43 10.38 5.53
C LYS A 63 -21.87 9.53 6.68
N THR A 64 -20.83 10.03 7.34
CA THR A 64 -20.20 9.36 8.46
C THR A 64 -21.14 9.34 9.66
N TYR A 65 -21.18 8.22 10.37
CA TYR A 65 -21.99 8.02 11.57
C TYR A 65 -21.18 7.40 12.71
N TYR A 66 -21.66 7.53 13.95
CA TYR A 66 -20.93 7.13 15.15
C TYR A 66 -21.54 5.94 15.89
N SER A 67 -22.81 5.63 15.64
CA SER A 67 -23.51 4.50 16.26
C SER A 67 -24.08 3.54 15.22
N VAL A 68 -23.87 2.26 15.42
CA VAL A 68 -24.41 1.19 14.57
C VAL A 68 -25.95 1.25 14.44
N SER A 69 -26.63 1.80 15.45
CA SER A 69 -28.08 2.01 15.42
C SER A 69 -28.55 3.03 14.38
N GLU A 70 -27.70 3.98 13.99
CA GLU A 70 -28.02 5.03 12.99
C GLU A 70 -28.26 4.47 11.60
N VAL A 71 -27.71 3.30 11.30
CA VAL A 71 -27.89 2.60 10.01
C VAL A 71 -28.83 1.41 10.10
N GLY A 72 -29.56 1.24 11.24
CA GLY A 72 -30.52 0.15 11.41
C GLY A 72 -29.92 -1.14 12.00
N GLY A 73 -28.75 -1.08 12.64
CA GLY A 73 -28.17 -2.18 13.40
C GLY A 73 -26.98 -2.86 12.73
N VAL A 74 -26.59 -4.00 13.28
CA VAL A 74 -25.33 -4.70 12.93
C VAL A 74 -25.31 -5.19 11.47
N VAL A 75 -26.41 -5.69 10.94
CA VAL A 75 -26.45 -6.23 9.56
C VAL A 75 -26.18 -5.13 8.53
N PRO A 76 -26.90 -4.00 8.53
CA PRO A 76 -26.54 -2.87 7.64
C PRO A 76 -25.12 -2.34 7.86
N TYR A 77 -24.65 -2.27 9.11
CA TYR A 77 -23.26 -1.88 9.42
C TYR A 77 -22.24 -2.76 8.69
N VAL A 78 -22.40 -4.09 8.79
CA VAL A 78 -21.48 -5.04 8.11
C VAL A 78 -21.57 -4.90 6.59
N CYS A 79 -22.77 -4.74 6.03
CA CYS A 79 -22.95 -4.53 4.59
C CYS A 79 -22.27 -3.25 4.11
N TRP A 80 -22.48 -2.12 4.81
CA TRP A 80 -21.84 -0.84 4.45
C TRP A 80 -20.33 -0.89 4.61
N THR A 81 -19.82 -1.55 5.66
CA THR A 81 -18.38 -1.75 5.86
C THR A 81 -17.77 -2.57 4.72
N ALA A 82 -18.42 -3.66 4.30
CA ALA A 82 -17.95 -4.48 3.18
C ALA A 82 -17.94 -3.68 1.86
N LEU A 83 -18.98 -2.90 1.60
CA LEU A 83 -19.06 -2.03 0.42
C LEU A 83 -17.99 -0.92 0.48
N TYR A 84 -17.73 -0.36 1.65
CA TYR A 84 -16.68 0.64 1.83
C TYR A 84 -15.28 0.07 1.53
N VAL A 85 -14.93 -1.08 2.12
CA VAL A 85 -13.63 -1.75 1.89
C VAL A 85 -13.47 -2.11 0.41
N MET A 86 -14.52 -2.62 -0.22
CA MET A 86 -14.53 -2.94 -1.65
C MET A 86 -14.37 -1.68 -2.52
N GLY A 87 -15.07 -0.61 -2.18
CA GLY A 87 -14.98 0.67 -2.89
C GLY A 87 -13.59 1.30 -2.76
N VAL A 88 -12.98 1.22 -1.58
CA VAL A 88 -11.59 1.65 -1.34
C VAL A 88 -10.62 0.85 -2.21
N GLU A 89 -10.72 -0.47 -2.21
CA GLU A 89 -9.85 -1.35 -3.01
C GLU A 89 -9.95 -1.03 -4.51
N ILE A 90 -11.17 -0.92 -5.03
CA ILE A 90 -11.40 -0.57 -6.44
C ILE A 90 -10.88 0.84 -6.75
N GLY A 91 -11.13 1.79 -5.85
CA GLY A 91 -10.69 3.18 -6.01
C GLY A 91 -9.17 3.29 -6.04
N ILE A 92 -8.47 2.63 -5.11
CA ILE A 92 -7.00 2.60 -5.08
C ILE A 92 -6.45 1.91 -6.34
N TYR A 93 -7.00 0.76 -6.73
CA TYR A 93 -6.61 0.07 -7.95
C TYR A 93 -6.64 1.00 -9.18
N TRP A 94 -7.76 1.70 -9.40
CA TRP A 94 -7.89 2.59 -10.54
C TRP A 94 -7.01 3.83 -10.44
N MET A 95 -6.85 4.40 -9.25
CA MET A 95 -5.95 5.53 -9.04
C MET A 95 -4.50 5.11 -9.32
N HIS A 96 -4.06 4.00 -8.75
CA HIS A 96 -2.71 3.48 -8.91
C HIS A 96 -2.42 3.12 -10.37
N ARG A 97 -3.33 2.42 -11.04
CA ARG A 97 -3.23 2.14 -12.47
C ARG A 97 -3.16 3.41 -13.33
N THR A 98 -3.92 4.45 -12.98
CA THR A 98 -3.90 5.74 -13.68
C THR A 98 -2.55 6.43 -13.51
N LEU A 99 -1.97 6.40 -12.31
CA LEU A 99 -0.64 6.92 -12.03
C LEU A 99 0.44 6.25 -12.91
N HIS A 100 0.28 4.97 -13.23
CA HIS A 100 1.19 4.24 -14.11
C HIS A 100 0.92 4.43 -15.60
N THR A 101 -0.34 4.52 -16.02
CA THR A 101 -0.71 4.58 -17.45
C THR A 101 -0.67 5.98 -18.01
N ASN A 102 -0.84 7.01 -17.19
CA ASN A 102 -0.69 8.40 -17.59
C ASN A 102 0.77 8.82 -17.47
N LYS A 103 1.41 9.11 -18.63
CA LYS A 103 2.85 9.47 -18.69
C LYS A 103 3.23 10.69 -17.85
N PHE A 104 2.34 11.68 -17.75
CA PHE A 104 2.58 12.88 -16.95
C PHE A 104 2.51 12.55 -15.45
N LEU A 105 1.46 11.86 -15.01
CA LEU A 105 1.30 11.46 -13.61
C LEU A 105 2.41 10.50 -13.17
N TYR A 106 2.77 9.54 -14.03
CA TYR A 106 3.90 8.68 -13.72
C TYR A 106 5.17 9.48 -13.49
N LYS A 107 5.57 10.30 -14.49
CA LYS A 107 6.85 11.03 -14.46
C LYS A 107 6.97 11.99 -13.27
N TYR A 108 5.91 12.75 -12.98
CA TYR A 108 5.99 13.87 -12.02
C TYR A 108 5.43 13.56 -10.63
N VAL A 109 4.66 12.50 -10.51
CA VAL A 109 4.01 12.13 -9.24
C VAL A 109 4.50 10.78 -8.74
N HIS A 110 4.39 9.71 -9.55
CA HIS A 110 4.54 8.34 -9.08
C HIS A 110 5.97 7.75 -9.24
N ALA A 111 6.76 8.20 -10.22
CA ALA A 111 8.10 7.65 -10.48
C ALA A 111 9.06 7.75 -9.28
N LEU A 112 8.83 8.71 -8.38
CA LEU A 112 9.63 8.85 -7.16
C LEU A 112 9.42 7.67 -6.20
N HIS A 113 8.21 7.12 -6.13
CA HIS A 113 7.89 5.92 -5.36
C HIS A 113 8.65 4.69 -5.92
N HIS A 114 8.74 4.59 -7.24
CA HIS A 114 9.47 3.52 -7.93
C HIS A 114 10.98 3.71 -7.98
N LYS A 115 11.54 4.68 -7.28
CA LYS A 115 13.00 4.82 -7.11
C LYS A 115 13.63 3.57 -6.49
N TYR A 116 12.88 2.89 -5.62
CA TYR A 116 13.29 1.66 -4.94
C TYR A 116 12.63 0.46 -5.63
N ASN A 117 13.19 0.04 -6.77
CA ASN A 117 12.57 -0.92 -7.68
C ASN A 117 13.28 -2.29 -7.75
N ASP A 118 14.26 -2.54 -6.89
CA ASP A 118 14.94 -3.81 -6.76
C ASP A 118 14.70 -4.43 -5.39
N ALA A 119 14.73 -5.77 -5.33
CA ALA A 119 14.54 -6.52 -4.09
C ALA A 119 15.51 -6.11 -2.96
N ASN A 120 16.73 -5.65 -3.32
CA ASN A 120 17.74 -5.19 -2.37
C ASN A 120 17.70 -3.68 -2.11
N THR A 121 16.75 -2.96 -2.70
CA THR A 121 16.53 -1.53 -2.44
C THR A 121 15.18 -1.26 -1.81
N LEU A 122 14.17 -2.12 -2.04
CA LEU A 122 12.86 -2.01 -1.41
C LEU A 122 12.92 -2.44 0.05
N SER A 123 12.27 -1.72 0.94
CA SER A 123 12.15 -2.06 2.36
C SER A 123 10.87 -1.49 2.96
N PRO A 124 10.47 -1.93 4.16
CA PRO A 124 9.31 -1.38 4.87
C PRO A 124 9.31 0.15 4.99
N TRP A 125 10.48 0.76 4.97
CA TRP A 125 10.64 2.22 5.03
C TRP A 125 10.26 2.94 3.73
N ALA A 126 10.18 2.21 2.61
CA ALA A 126 9.74 2.76 1.32
C ALA A 126 8.24 3.01 1.23
N SER A 127 7.44 2.46 2.17
CA SER A 127 5.97 2.47 2.12
C SER A 127 5.33 3.86 1.97
N VAL A 128 6.00 4.91 2.44
CA VAL A 128 5.55 6.31 2.36
C VAL A 128 6.62 7.19 1.69
N ALA A 129 7.65 6.58 1.11
CA ALA A 129 8.72 7.29 0.39
C ALA A 129 8.27 7.60 -1.04
N PHE A 130 7.45 8.62 -1.20
CA PHE A 130 6.84 9.01 -2.47
C PHE A 130 6.66 10.54 -2.58
N ASN A 131 6.16 11.03 -3.70
CA ASN A 131 5.68 12.40 -3.82
C ASN A 131 4.39 12.56 -2.97
N PRO A 132 4.21 13.63 -2.18
CA PRO A 132 3.01 13.82 -1.36
C PRO A 132 1.69 13.71 -2.15
N LEU A 133 1.66 14.20 -3.39
CA LEU A 133 0.50 14.08 -4.27
C LEU A 133 0.18 12.64 -4.64
N ASP A 134 1.18 11.78 -4.71
CA ASP A 134 0.99 10.35 -4.93
C ASP A 134 0.16 9.73 -3.80
N GLY A 135 0.61 9.92 -2.57
CA GLY A 135 -0.12 9.45 -1.39
C GLY A 135 -1.54 10.02 -1.30
N ILE A 136 -1.70 11.33 -1.55
CA ILE A 136 -3.02 11.99 -1.55
C ILE A 136 -3.94 11.36 -2.61
N LEU A 137 -3.46 11.17 -3.84
CA LEU A 137 -4.25 10.58 -4.91
C LEU A 137 -4.62 9.13 -4.61
N GLN A 138 -3.67 8.31 -4.18
CA GLN A 138 -3.94 6.91 -3.85
C GLN A 138 -4.86 6.74 -2.64
N ALA A 139 -4.79 7.63 -1.64
CA ALA A 139 -5.67 7.59 -0.48
C ALA A 139 -6.99 8.37 -0.66
N SER A 140 -7.15 9.13 -1.75
CA SER A 140 -8.39 9.89 -2.02
C SER A 140 -9.67 9.04 -2.02
N PRO A 141 -9.70 7.75 -2.42
CA PRO A 141 -10.90 6.91 -2.34
C PRO A 141 -11.47 6.80 -0.92
N TYR A 142 -10.63 6.80 0.11
CA TYR A 142 -11.10 6.78 1.50
C TYR A 142 -11.99 7.97 1.81
N VAL A 143 -11.58 9.17 1.40
CA VAL A 143 -12.29 10.42 1.67
C VAL A 143 -13.48 10.57 0.74
N ALA A 144 -13.31 10.28 -0.54
CA ALA A 144 -14.38 10.39 -1.53
C ALA A 144 -15.60 9.54 -1.15
N LEU A 145 -15.39 8.30 -0.69
CA LEU A 145 -16.48 7.42 -0.31
C LEU A 145 -17.28 7.92 0.90
N LEU A 146 -16.68 8.69 1.82
CA LEU A 146 -17.42 9.29 2.94
C LEU A 146 -18.53 10.24 2.49
N LEU A 147 -18.36 10.87 1.32
CA LEU A 147 -19.37 11.80 0.76
C LEU A 147 -20.60 11.07 0.22
N PHE A 148 -20.45 9.83 -0.22
CA PHE A 148 -21.47 9.13 -0.99
C PHE A 148 -22.16 8.01 -0.23
N MET A 149 -21.52 7.40 0.78
CA MET A 149 -22.03 6.23 1.47
C MET A 149 -21.88 6.33 2.99
N PRO A 150 -22.79 5.68 3.75
CA PRO A 150 -22.65 5.62 5.19
C PRO A 150 -21.41 4.83 5.59
N VAL A 151 -20.53 5.46 6.36
CA VAL A 151 -19.31 4.83 6.90
C VAL A 151 -19.23 5.11 8.39
N HIS A 152 -19.03 4.07 9.20
CA HIS A 152 -18.84 4.25 10.62
C HIS A 152 -17.48 4.92 10.90
N TYR A 153 -17.47 5.98 11.71
CA TYR A 153 -16.27 6.77 11.99
C TYR A 153 -15.06 5.92 12.40
N PHE A 154 -15.23 5.08 13.41
CA PHE A 154 -14.14 4.22 13.88
C PHE A 154 -13.71 3.17 12.85
N THR A 155 -14.60 2.72 11.95
CA THR A 155 -14.23 1.86 10.83
C THR A 155 -13.33 2.60 9.85
N HIS A 156 -13.67 3.85 9.50
CA HIS A 156 -12.82 4.69 8.65
C HIS A 156 -11.42 4.88 9.27
N MET A 157 -11.35 5.29 10.54
CA MET A 157 -10.08 5.49 11.25
C MET A 157 -9.26 4.18 11.34
N THR A 158 -9.92 3.05 11.62
CA THR A 158 -9.26 1.75 11.66
C THR A 158 -8.72 1.35 10.29
N MET A 159 -9.45 1.63 9.21
CA MET A 159 -8.98 1.33 7.85
C MET A 159 -7.77 2.18 7.46
N LEU A 160 -7.73 3.47 7.80
CA LEU A 160 -6.55 4.31 7.58
C LEU A 160 -5.32 3.78 8.33
N PHE A 161 -5.51 3.43 9.61
CA PHE A 161 -4.44 2.82 10.40
C PHE A 161 -3.97 1.48 9.83
N PHE A 162 -4.91 0.60 9.51
CA PHE A 162 -4.62 -0.71 8.90
C PHE A 162 -3.87 -0.56 7.57
N THR A 163 -4.29 0.39 6.74
CA THR A 163 -3.62 0.66 5.45
C THR A 163 -2.17 1.09 5.63
N ALA A 164 -1.87 1.92 6.62
CA ALA A 164 -0.49 2.32 6.90
C ALA A 164 0.39 1.14 7.32
N VAL A 165 -0.15 0.24 8.16
CA VAL A 165 0.52 -1.00 8.55
C VAL A 165 0.68 -1.93 7.35
N TRP A 166 -0.38 -2.08 6.56
CA TRP A 166 -0.40 -2.92 5.37
C TRP A 166 0.59 -2.46 4.29
N ALA A 167 0.63 -1.17 3.99
CA ALA A 167 1.59 -0.60 3.06
C ALA A 167 3.04 -0.92 3.49
N THR A 168 3.34 -0.82 4.78
CA THR A 168 4.66 -1.21 5.31
C THR A 168 4.93 -2.71 5.10
N ASN A 169 3.93 -3.57 5.34
CA ASN A 169 4.05 -5.02 5.18
C ASN A 169 4.31 -5.42 3.72
N ILE A 170 3.63 -4.84 2.74
CA ILE A 170 3.81 -5.23 1.33
C ILE A 170 5.14 -4.74 0.73
N HIS A 171 5.86 -3.83 1.40
CA HIS A 171 7.19 -3.38 1.01
C HIS A 171 8.33 -4.21 1.63
N ASP A 172 8.04 -5.32 2.33
CA ASP A 172 9.06 -6.11 3.02
C ASP A 172 9.90 -7.03 2.13
N THR A 173 9.47 -7.33 0.93
CA THR A 173 10.12 -8.20 -0.08
C THR A 173 10.22 -9.69 0.22
N LEU A 174 9.89 -10.13 1.42
CA LEU A 174 10.12 -11.51 1.86
C LEU A 174 8.86 -12.39 1.93
N HIS A 175 7.70 -11.80 2.23
CA HIS A 175 6.49 -12.52 2.59
C HIS A 175 5.32 -12.24 1.65
N GLY A 176 4.33 -13.14 1.64
CA GLY A 176 3.04 -12.91 1.00
C GLY A 176 3.04 -13.13 -0.52
N ASP A 177 2.81 -14.39 -0.90
CA ASP A 177 2.60 -14.81 -2.28
C ASP A 177 1.28 -15.59 -2.47
N THR A 178 0.40 -15.54 -1.47
CA THR A 178 -0.82 -16.34 -1.43
C THR A 178 -2.03 -15.51 -1.86
N GLU A 179 -2.59 -15.83 -3.04
CA GLU A 179 -3.86 -15.26 -3.48
C GLU A 179 -5.02 -15.69 -2.55
N PRO A 180 -6.02 -14.86 -2.33
CA PRO A 180 -6.33 -13.59 -3.04
C PRO A 180 -5.70 -12.33 -2.44
N VAL A 181 -4.74 -12.46 -1.53
CA VAL A 181 -4.14 -11.35 -0.81
C VAL A 181 -2.99 -10.73 -1.62
N MET A 182 -2.98 -9.39 -1.71
CA MET A 182 -1.87 -8.64 -2.30
C MET A 182 -0.71 -8.60 -1.29
N GLY A 183 0.19 -9.59 -1.37
CA GLY A 183 1.36 -9.67 -0.50
C GLY A 183 2.59 -8.99 -1.07
N SER A 184 3.67 -8.96 -0.28
CA SER A 184 4.91 -8.26 -0.65
C SER A 184 5.58 -8.78 -1.92
N LYS A 185 5.48 -10.08 -2.23
CA LYS A 185 6.03 -10.61 -3.47
C LYS A 185 5.29 -10.12 -4.72
N TYR A 186 3.96 -9.94 -4.65
CA TYR A 186 3.19 -9.35 -5.73
C TYR A 186 3.53 -7.86 -5.89
N HIS A 187 3.68 -7.16 -4.77
CA HIS A 187 4.04 -5.74 -4.77
C HIS A 187 5.50 -5.53 -5.23
N LEU A 188 6.42 -6.44 -4.93
CA LEU A 188 7.77 -6.42 -5.50
C LEU A 188 7.74 -6.61 -7.04
N VAL A 189 6.88 -7.50 -7.56
CA VAL A 189 6.65 -7.61 -9.02
C VAL A 189 6.17 -6.28 -9.59
N HIS A 190 5.26 -5.60 -8.88
CA HIS A 190 4.80 -4.27 -9.26
C HIS A 190 5.96 -3.26 -9.32
N HIS A 191 6.78 -3.14 -8.28
CA HIS A 191 7.93 -2.22 -8.26
C HIS A 191 8.96 -2.50 -9.33
N THR A 192 9.19 -3.78 -9.68
CA THR A 192 10.21 -4.17 -10.67
C THR A 192 9.72 -4.15 -12.11
N HIS A 193 8.41 -4.29 -12.35
CA HIS A 193 7.83 -4.45 -13.70
C HIS A 193 6.72 -3.45 -14.04
N TYR A 194 6.38 -2.53 -13.17
CA TYR A 194 5.54 -1.33 -13.35
C TYR A 194 4.11 -1.50 -13.89
N HIS A 195 3.81 -2.52 -14.68
CA HIS A 195 2.56 -2.67 -15.42
C HIS A 195 1.59 -3.69 -14.81
N TRP A 196 1.87 -4.18 -13.61
CA TRP A 196 1.15 -5.28 -12.98
C TRP A 196 0.88 -4.99 -11.50
N ASN A 197 -0.14 -5.66 -10.94
CA ASN A 197 -0.41 -5.72 -9.50
C ASN A 197 -0.64 -4.35 -8.84
N TYR A 198 -1.69 -3.67 -9.27
CA TYR A 198 -2.07 -2.34 -8.76
C TYR A 198 -2.96 -2.37 -7.52
N GLY A 199 -3.51 -3.53 -7.13
CA GLY A 199 -4.36 -3.67 -5.96
C GLY A 199 -3.65 -3.32 -4.65
N GLN A 200 -4.42 -2.94 -3.64
CA GLN A 200 -3.89 -2.58 -2.32
C GLN A 200 -3.87 -3.77 -1.37
N PHE A 201 -5.03 -4.42 -1.19
CA PHE A 201 -5.21 -5.51 -0.23
C PHE A 201 -5.38 -6.85 -0.92
N PHE A 202 -5.97 -6.86 -2.11
CA PHE A 202 -6.38 -8.07 -2.81
C PHE A 202 -5.95 -8.07 -4.27
N THR A 203 -5.81 -9.28 -4.82
CA THR A 203 -5.45 -9.49 -6.22
C THR A 203 -6.68 -9.54 -7.16
N PHE A 204 -7.91 -9.42 -6.65
CA PHE A 204 -9.10 -9.64 -7.46
C PHE A 204 -9.30 -8.55 -8.53
N CYS A 205 -8.96 -7.29 -8.22
CA CYS A 205 -9.00 -6.20 -9.20
C CYS A 205 -8.03 -6.47 -10.35
N ASP A 206 -6.80 -6.84 -10.03
CA ASP A 206 -5.78 -7.17 -11.02
C ASP A 206 -6.18 -8.38 -11.87
N ARG A 207 -6.78 -9.40 -11.25
CA ARG A 207 -7.30 -10.57 -11.97
C ARG A 207 -8.42 -10.18 -12.93
N TYR A 208 -9.40 -9.40 -12.46
CA TYR A 208 -10.57 -9.02 -13.25
C TYR A 208 -10.21 -8.12 -14.44
N TRP A 209 -9.31 -7.16 -14.25
CA TRP A 209 -8.90 -6.21 -15.29
C TRP A 209 -7.60 -6.61 -16.02
N GLY A 210 -7.12 -7.84 -15.84
CA GLY A 210 -6.04 -8.43 -16.62
C GLY A 210 -4.64 -7.88 -16.31
N THR A 211 -4.45 -7.32 -15.12
CA THR A 211 -3.16 -6.78 -14.65
C THR A 211 -2.50 -7.63 -13.56
N LEU A 212 -3.00 -8.83 -13.31
CA LEU A 212 -2.37 -9.76 -12.37
C LEU A 212 -1.12 -10.41 -12.98
N ARG A 213 -0.01 -10.36 -12.26
CA ARG A 213 1.19 -11.17 -12.51
C ARG A 213 1.64 -11.83 -11.23
N ARG A 214 1.76 -13.14 -11.29
CA ARG A 214 2.29 -13.95 -10.18
C ARG A 214 3.81 -13.87 -10.16
N PRO A 215 4.43 -13.93 -8.98
CA PRO A 215 5.89 -13.96 -8.85
C PRO A 215 6.55 -15.08 -9.68
N GLU A 216 5.93 -16.25 -9.74
CA GLU A 216 6.42 -17.42 -10.50
C GLU A 216 6.38 -17.23 -12.03
N ASP A 217 5.52 -16.34 -12.54
CA ASP A 217 5.39 -16.05 -13.97
C ASP A 217 6.53 -15.16 -14.49
N ILE A 218 7.35 -14.61 -13.59
CA ILE A 218 8.42 -13.68 -13.93
C ILE A 218 9.77 -14.42 -14.00
N ARG A 219 10.34 -14.53 -15.18
CA ARG A 219 11.60 -15.27 -15.45
C ARG A 219 12.77 -14.84 -14.56
N ASN A 220 12.87 -13.57 -14.21
CA ASN A 220 13.98 -12.99 -13.46
C ASN A 220 13.60 -12.66 -12.00
N TYR A 221 12.43 -13.11 -11.55
CA TYR A 221 12.02 -12.91 -10.17
C TYR A 221 12.95 -13.70 -9.24
N ARG A 222 13.74 -12.98 -8.46
CA ARG A 222 14.54 -13.57 -7.38
C ARG A 222 13.82 -13.36 -6.06
N VAL A 223 13.44 -14.42 -5.41
CA VAL A 223 13.03 -14.37 -4.01
C VAL A 223 14.28 -14.03 -3.18
N PRO A 224 14.29 -12.94 -2.43
CA PRO A 224 15.38 -12.66 -1.51
C PRO A 224 15.63 -13.88 -0.59
N GLY A 225 16.89 -14.28 -0.45
CA GLY A 225 17.25 -15.46 0.35
C GLY A 225 17.08 -16.83 -0.33
N ALA A 226 16.47 -16.94 -1.49
CA ALA A 226 16.40 -18.19 -2.21
C ALA A 226 17.77 -18.60 -2.79
N PRO A 227 18.12 -19.92 -2.79
CA PRO A 227 19.33 -20.39 -3.43
C PRO A 227 19.30 -20.04 -4.93
N ALA A 228 20.44 -19.65 -5.49
CA ALA A 228 20.56 -19.38 -6.93
C ALA A 228 20.00 -20.59 -7.71
N ARG A 229 19.03 -20.37 -8.60
CA ARG A 229 18.58 -21.43 -9.52
C ARG A 229 19.82 -21.93 -10.27
N ALA A 230 20.07 -23.23 -10.19
CA ALA A 230 21.06 -23.88 -11.04
C ALA A 230 20.75 -23.51 -12.51
N LYS A 231 21.76 -23.03 -13.23
CA LYS A 231 21.62 -22.79 -14.68
C LYS A 231 21.13 -24.10 -15.28
N ALA A 232 19.96 -24.09 -15.90
CA ALA A 232 19.52 -25.18 -16.74
C ALA A 232 20.56 -25.27 -17.87
N THR A 233 21.34 -26.35 -17.83
CA THR A 233 22.28 -26.75 -18.88
C THR A 233 21.51 -27.20 -20.11
#